data_f3ef12c4c56dbbbefae56cc855c18c35
#
_entry.id   f3ef12c4c56dbbbefae56cc855c18c35
#
_cell.length_a   1.000
_cell.length_b   1.000
_cell.length_c   1.000
_cell.angle_alpha   90.00
_cell.angle_beta   90.00
_cell.angle_gamma   90.00
#
_symmetry.space_group_name_H-M   'P 1'
#
loop_
_entity.id
_entity.type
_entity.pdbx_description
1 polymer ?
#
loop_
_entity_poly.entity_id
_entity_poly.type
_entity_poly.pdbx_seq_one_letter_code
_entity_poly.pdbx_strand_id
1 'polypeptide(L)'
;MDLISEDKLNSMGSMEKLRFVLDGVKSGNIVILESGLTSEEQMKLIELTMTEVDDDFPGIEISGYPSKRGFLNLRRKTRLTMIGPAAVIRTIKKDKDLISTLVSSVYD
;
A
#
# COMPACT_ATOMS: atom_id res chain seq x y z
N MET A 1 7.35 6.73 -4.45
CA MET A 1 6.39 5.63 -4.49
C MET A 1 7.15 4.33 -4.63
N ASP A 2 6.93 3.42 -3.71
CA ASP A 2 7.68 2.16 -3.66
C ASP A 2 6.77 0.98 -3.94
N LEU A 3 7.08 0.21 -4.98
CA LEU A 3 6.40 -1.06 -5.24
C LEU A 3 7.16 -2.19 -4.56
N ILE A 4 6.45 -2.99 -3.79
CA ILE A 4 7.03 -4.14 -3.10
C ILE A 4 6.45 -5.41 -3.72
N SER A 5 7.33 -6.25 -4.27
CA SER A 5 6.93 -7.49 -4.93
C SER A 5 6.38 -8.52 -3.94
N GLU A 6 5.55 -9.41 -4.45
CA GLU A 6 5.02 -10.53 -3.68
C GLU A 6 6.15 -11.40 -3.11
N ASP A 7 7.20 -11.65 -3.89
CA ASP A 7 8.34 -12.44 -3.44
C ASP A 7 9.04 -11.82 -2.24
N LYS A 8 9.23 -10.50 -2.26
CA LYS A 8 9.83 -9.79 -1.14
C LYS A 8 8.92 -9.83 0.09
N LEU A 9 7.62 -9.64 -0.10
CA LEU A 9 6.66 -9.72 1.00
C LEU A 9 6.64 -11.10 1.63
N ASN A 10 6.70 -12.15 0.82
CA ASN A 10 6.70 -13.53 1.31
C ASN A 10 7.98 -13.89 2.06
N SER A 11 9.08 -13.18 1.83
CA SER A 11 10.35 -13.41 2.53
C SER A 11 10.37 -12.80 3.93
N MET A 12 9.41 -11.94 4.26
CA MET A 12 9.33 -11.27 5.56
C MET A 12 8.28 -11.91 6.45
N GLY A 13 8.56 -11.96 7.76
CA GLY A 13 7.53 -12.28 8.74
C GLY A 13 6.48 -11.17 8.82
N SER A 14 5.30 -11.48 9.37
CA SER A 14 4.18 -10.51 9.40
C SER A 14 4.55 -9.19 10.07
N MET A 15 5.19 -9.24 11.23
CA MET A 15 5.57 -8.00 11.94
C MET A 15 6.66 -7.23 11.20
N GLU A 16 7.61 -7.93 10.60
CA GLU A 16 8.66 -7.31 9.79
C GLU A 16 8.05 -6.59 8.59
N LYS A 17 7.10 -7.22 7.91
CA LYS A 17 6.38 -6.63 6.79
C LYS A 17 5.64 -5.37 7.19
N LEU A 18 4.90 -5.42 8.30
CA LEU A 18 4.13 -4.27 8.78
C LEU A 18 5.04 -3.12 9.19
N ARG A 19 6.16 -3.41 9.85
CA ARG A 19 7.14 -2.39 10.22
C ARG A 19 7.77 -1.75 8.98
N PHE A 20 8.12 -2.55 7.99
CA PHE A 20 8.68 -2.09 6.73
C PHE A 20 7.72 -1.11 6.03
N VAL A 21 6.44 -1.48 5.95
CA VAL A 21 5.40 -0.63 5.34
C VAL A 21 5.24 0.67 6.11
N LEU A 22 5.10 0.58 7.42
CA LEU A 22 4.86 1.78 8.25
C LEU A 22 6.04 2.75 8.21
N ASP A 23 7.26 2.25 8.24
CA ASP A 23 8.45 3.09 8.14
C ASP A 23 8.50 3.84 6.80
N GLY A 24 8.13 3.18 5.71
CA GLY A 24 8.03 3.81 4.40
C GLY A 24 7.01 4.93 4.38
N VAL A 25 5.83 4.69 4.94
CA VAL A 25 4.75 5.69 4.99
C VAL A 25 5.13 6.86 5.90
N LYS A 26 5.76 6.61 7.03
CA LYS A 26 6.23 7.66 7.94
C LYS A 26 7.27 8.55 7.28
N SER A 27 8.03 8.03 6.35
CA SER A 27 8.98 8.81 5.55
C SER A 27 8.30 9.65 4.47
N GLY A 28 6.98 9.60 4.37
CA GLY A 28 6.21 10.37 3.39
C GLY A 28 5.97 9.64 2.08
N ASN A 29 6.38 8.38 1.97
CA ASN A 29 6.21 7.60 0.75
C ASN A 29 4.84 6.95 0.66
N ILE A 30 4.41 6.69 -0.58
CA ILE A 30 3.29 5.79 -0.85
C ILE A 30 3.89 4.41 -1.13
N VAL A 31 3.43 3.42 -0.38
CA VAL A 31 3.89 2.04 -0.53
C VAL A 31 2.82 1.25 -1.28
N ILE A 32 3.21 0.59 -2.34
CA ILE A 32 2.31 -0.26 -3.14
C ILE A 32 2.74 -1.70 -2.97
N LEU A 33 1.83 -2.53 -2.47
CA LEU A 33 2.06 -3.95 -2.29
C LEU A 33 1.45 -4.71 -3.47
N GLU A 34 2.24 -5.55 -4.09
CA GLU A 34 1.80 -6.40 -5.19
C GLU A 34 0.77 -7.42 -4.74
N SER A 35 0.91 -7.93 -3.52
CA SER A 35 -0.11 -8.74 -2.87
C SER A 35 -0.74 -7.97 -1.72
N GLY A 36 -2.01 -8.25 -1.43
CA GLY A 36 -2.72 -7.57 -0.36
C GLY A 36 -2.25 -7.99 1.03
N LEU A 37 -2.74 -7.28 2.02
CA LEU A 37 -2.61 -7.65 3.42
C LEU A 37 -3.82 -8.49 3.82
N THR A 38 -3.61 -9.47 4.69
CA THR A 38 -4.73 -10.18 5.31
C THR A 38 -5.50 -9.22 6.22
N SER A 39 -6.74 -9.58 6.57
CA SER A 39 -7.53 -8.77 7.51
C SER A 39 -6.83 -8.60 8.85
N GLU A 40 -6.17 -9.65 9.32
CA GLU A 40 -5.40 -9.61 10.56
C GLU A 40 -4.19 -8.67 10.44
N GLU A 41 -3.48 -8.73 9.33
CA GLU A 41 -2.35 -7.83 9.07
C GLU A 41 -2.79 -6.37 8.98
N GLN A 42 -3.92 -6.10 8.32
CA GLN A 42 -4.48 -4.75 8.25
C GLN A 42 -4.82 -4.22 9.65
N MET A 43 -5.45 -5.04 10.47
CA MET A 43 -5.80 -4.66 11.83
C MET A 43 -4.56 -4.35 12.67
N LYS A 44 -3.54 -5.20 12.59
CA LYS A 44 -2.27 -4.98 13.30
C LYS A 44 -1.54 -3.74 12.81
N LEU A 45 -1.58 -3.47 11.50
CA LEU A 45 -0.99 -2.26 10.94
C LEU A 45 -1.67 -1.00 11.47
N ILE A 46 -3.00 -1.01 11.56
CA ILE A 46 -3.75 0.10 12.12
C ILE A 46 -3.41 0.30 13.59
N GLU A 47 -3.37 -0.78 14.37
CA GLU A 47 -2.99 -0.72 15.79
C GLU A 47 -1.58 -0.14 15.97
N LEU A 48 -0.63 -0.60 15.18
CA LEU A 48 0.75 -0.11 15.22
C LEU A 48 0.81 1.38 14.85
N THR A 49 0.06 1.77 13.83
CA THR A 49 -0.04 3.16 13.40
C THR A 49 -0.54 4.06 14.52
N MET A 50 -1.57 3.61 15.24
CA MET A 50 -2.15 4.39 16.33
C MET A 50 -1.16 4.68 17.47
N THR A 51 -0.17 3.82 17.66
CA THR A 51 0.87 4.07 18.67
C THR A 51 1.90 5.10 18.23
N GLU A 52 1.96 5.42 16.92
CA GLU A 52 2.97 6.30 16.35
C GLU A 52 2.38 7.57 15.73
N VAL A 53 1.08 7.78 15.86
CA VAL A 53 0.41 9.01 15.38
C VAL A 53 0.88 10.22 16.20
N ASP A 54 1.21 11.30 15.48
CA ASP A 54 1.57 12.60 16.07
C ASP A 54 1.19 13.72 15.09
N ASP A 55 1.60 14.97 15.38
CA ASP A 55 1.27 16.10 14.52
C ASP A 55 1.89 16.00 13.12
N ASP A 56 3.07 15.38 13.02
CA ASP A 56 3.77 15.19 11.74
C ASP A 56 3.27 13.95 10.99
N PHE A 57 2.70 12.99 11.71
CA PHE A 57 2.19 11.75 11.13
C PHE A 57 0.78 11.46 11.66
N PRO A 58 -0.27 12.03 11.02
CA PRO A 58 -1.65 11.90 11.51
C PRO A 58 -2.29 10.54 11.24
N GLY A 59 -1.65 9.69 10.46
CA GLY A 59 -2.16 8.34 10.20
C GLY A 59 -1.98 7.91 8.76
N ILE A 60 -2.49 6.70 8.48
CA ILE A 60 -2.39 6.08 7.16
C ILE A 60 -3.77 5.81 6.59
N GLU A 61 -3.80 5.58 5.29
CA GLU A 61 -4.97 5.03 4.61
C GLU A 61 -4.55 3.89 3.70
N ILE A 62 -5.38 2.84 3.67
CA ILE A 62 -5.15 1.64 2.89
C ILE A 62 -6.22 1.57 1.80
N SER A 63 -5.80 1.35 0.56
CA SER A 63 -6.71 1.22 -0.57
C SER A 63 -6.28 0.09 -1.49
N GLY A 64 -7.25 -0.71 -1.94
CA GLY A 64 -7.00 -1.76 -2.91
C GLY A 64 -7.48 -1.36 -4.30
N TYR A 65 -6.66 -1.64 -5.31
CA TYR A 65 -6.99 -1.35 -6.70
C TYR A 65 -6.74 -2.57 -7.57
N PRO A 66 -7.62 -2.84 -8.56
CA PRO A 66 -7.34 -3.89 -9.52
C PRO A 66 -6.14 -3.48 -10.38
N SER A 67 -5.22 -4.42 -10.58
CA SER A 67 -4.06 -4.20 -11.44
C SER A 67 -4.39 -4.52 -12.89
N LYS A 68 -3.99 -3.64 -13.82
CA LYS A 68 -4.11 -3.91 -15.24
C LYS A 68 -3.27 -5.11 -15.68
N ARG A 69 -2.16 -5.37 -14.99
CA ARG A 69 -1.35 -6.56 -15.26
C ARG A 69 -2.04 -7.84 -14.84
N GLY A 70 -2.83 -7.80 -13.78
CA GLY A 70 -3.69 -8.92 -13.42
C GLY A 70 -4.68 -9.26 -14.52
N PHE A 71 -5.09 -8.27 -15.32
CA PHE A 71 -5.96 -8.45 -16.47
C PHE A 71 -5.27 -9.21 -17.62
N LEU A 72 -3.99 -8.92 -17.85
CA LEU A 72 -3.19 -9.61 -18.88
C LEU A 72 -2.78 -11.02 -18.43
N ASN A 73 -2.74 -11.26 -17.14
CA ASN A 73 -2.45 -12.55 -16.56
C ASN A 73 -3.78 -13.24 -16.23
N LEU A 74 -4.33 -13.93 -17.19
CA LEU A 74 -5.66 -14.55 -17.14
C LEU A 74 -5.93 -15.46 -15.94
N ARG A 75 -4.91 -15.79 -15.14
CA ARG A 75 -5.03 -16.72 -14.02
C ARG A 75 -5.08 -16.05 -12.65
N ARG A 76 -4.74 -14.76 -12.57
CA ARG A 76 -4.69 -14.03 -11.30
C ARG A 76 -5.30 -12.65 -11.44
N LYS A 77 -6.34 -12.41 -10.68
CA LYS A 77 -6.76 -11.05 -10.39
C LYS A 77 -5.78 -10.51 -9.35
N THR A 78 -4.72 -9.86 -9.81
CA THR A 78 -3.77 -9.24 -8.90
C THR A 78 -4.37 -7.92 -8.42
N ARG A 79 -4.52 -7.79 -7.13
CA ARG A 79 -4.99 -6.58 -6.50
C ARG A 79 -3.80 -5.88 -5.88
N LEU A 80 -3.54 -4.66 -6.31
CA LEU A 80 -2.55 -3.83 -5.67
C LEU A 80 -3.14 -3.22 -4.40
N THR A 81 -2.37 -3.21 -3.34
CA THR A 81 -2.72 -2.50 -2.11
C THR A 81 -1.83 -1.28 -1.99
N MET A 82 -2.46 -0.10 -1.94
CA MET A 82 -1.76 1.18 -1.81
C MET A 82 -1.90 1.66 -0.37
N ILE A 83 -0.79 1.97 0.28
CA ILE A 83 -0.75 2.46 1.65
C ILE A 83 0.07 3.75 1.66
N GLY A 84 -0.48 4.79 2.24
CA GLY A 84 0.23 6.06 2.32
C GLY A 84 -0.32 6.96 3.41
N PRO A 85 0.28 8.15 3.58
CA PRO A 85 -0.27 9.15 4.50
C PRO A 85 -1.73 9.45 4.15
N ALA A 86 -2.59 9.50 5.16
CA ALA A 86 -4.03 9.59 4.97
C ALA A 86 -4.46 10.74 4.04
N ALA A 87 -3.89 11.93 4.23
CA ALA A 87 -4.22 13.08 3.40
C ALA A 87 -3.83 12.88 1.93
N VAL A 88 -2.68 12.27 1.69
CA VAL A 88 -2.18 12.01 0.33
C VAL A 88 -3.07 11.00 -0.38
N ILE A 89 -3.40 9.89 0.28
CA ILE A 89 -4.24 8.85 -0.32
C ILE A 89 -5.65 9.37 -0.59
N ARG A 90 -6.22 10.17 0.30
CA ARG A 90 -7.54 10.78 0.07
C ARG A 90 -7.54 11.70 -1.13
N THR A 91 -6.46 12.46 -1.32
CA THR A 91 -6.32 13.34 -2.49
C THR A 91 -6.25 12.53 -3.77
N ILE A 92 -5.47 11.45 -3.78
CA ILE A 92 -5.34 10.54 -4.92
C ILE A 92 -6.68 9.88 -5.25
N LYS A 93 -7.43 9.45 -4.25
CA LYS A 93 -8.73 8.79 -4.45
C LYS A 93 -9.77 9.68 -5.10
N LYS A 94 -9.68 10.99 -4.94
CA LYS A 94 -10.60 11.93 -5.56
C LYS A 94 -10.38 12.08 -7.05
N ASP A 95 -9.22 11.70 -7.55
CA ASP A 95 -8.85 11.81 -8.95
C ASP A 95 -8.55 10.43 -9.53
N LYS A 96 -9.54 9.87 -10.23
CA LYS A 96 -9.42 8.54 -10.85
C LYS A 96 -8.33 8.48 -11.91
N ASP A 97 -8.13 9.57 -12.64
CA ASP A 97 -7.11 9.64 -13.69
C ASP A 97 -5.71 9.61 -13.06
N LEU A 98 -5.55 10.31 -11.94
CA LEU A 98 -4.28 10.29 -11.20
C LEU A 98 -3.94 8.88 -10.70
N ILE A 99 -4.90 8.17 -10.16
CA ILE A 99 -4.71 6.79 -9.70
C ILE A 99 -4.25 5.90 -10.86
N SER A 100 -4.94 5.97 -12.00
CA SER A 100 -4.58 5.19 -13.19
C SER A 100 -3.16 5.51 -13.66
N THR A 101 -2.79 6.77 -13.68
CA THR A 101 -1.46 7.22 -14.07
C THR A 101 -0.39 6.69 -13.12
N LEU A 102 -0.62 6.77 -11.82
CA LEU A 102 0.32 6.30 -10.81
C LEU A 102 0.52 4.78 -10.88
N VAL A 103 -0.58 4.04 -11.01
CA VAL A 103 -0.52 2.58 -11.12
C VAL A 103 0.21 2.18 -12.41
N SER A 104 -0.07 2.84 -13.53
CA SER A 104 0.62 2.58 -14.80
C SER A 104 2.12 2.86 -14.69
N SER A 105 2.52 3.94 -14.01
CA SER A 105 3.94 4.31 -13.88
C SER A 105 4.74 3.29 -13.07
N VAL A 106 4.09 2.57 -12.16
CA VAL A 106 4.74 1.53 -11.35
C VAL A 106 5.15 0.33 -12.20
N TYR A 107 4.41 0.04 -13.28
CA TYR A 107 4.65 -1.12 -14.14
C TYR A 107 5.40 -0.78 -15.44
N ASP A 108 5.61 0.47 -15.70
CA ASP A 108 6.42 0.91 -16.83
C ASP A 108 7.90 0.97 -16.42
#